data_9b2f0ff2bccee6d2a4e534d179d3676a
#
_entry.id   9b2f0ff2bccee6d2a4e534d179d3676a
#
_cell.length_a   1.000
_cell.length_b   1.000
_cell.length_c   1.000
_cell.angle_alpha   90.00
_cell.angle_beta   90.00
_cell.angle_gamma   90.00
#
_symmetry.space_group_name_H-M   'P 1'
#
loop_
_entity.id
_entity.type
_entity.pdbx_description
1 polymer ?
#
loop_
_entity_poly.entity_id
_entity_poly.type
_entity_poly.pdbx_seq_one_letter_code
_entity_poly.pdbx_strand_id
1 'polypeptide(L)'
;MNVVTPRAKRTPKDYASDQEVRWCPGCGDYAILKAVQRTLADLEADPDQTVFVSGIGCAARFPYYLATYGFHSIHGRAPAIATGIKLANPALDVWVVTGDGDGLSIGGNHMLHALRRNVDLQILLFNNEIYGLTKGQYSPTSHPGTRSPSSPMGSLDAPVSAAAFALGAGGRFVARSVDTLQKHLPQVLHRAREHRGASLVEIFQNCIVYNDGVFDDFTAREVAEEAQVHVEHGKPLRFGHDRRKGLRLKPGRLELEVVRLGENGVGEGDLLVHDETNRSLAALLAGMSPPQFPVALGVLLCDPAPSYDRAVAEQVATAQARAASRAGTEGQAGEGQVAEGQVAEGQVGDLDALLRQGPTWTVPD
;
A
#
# COMPACT_ATOMS: atom_id res chain seq x y z
N MET A 1 -39.02 15.75 13.33
CA MET A 1 -37.68 15.53 13.88
C MET A 1 -37.33 14.07 13.67
N ASN A 2 -36.45 13.76 12.71
CA ASN A 2 -35.98 12.40 12.55
C ASN A 2 -35.02 12.10 13.71
N VAL A 3 -35.45 11.23 14.62
CA VAL A 3 -34.59 10.70 15.68
C VAL A 3 -33.56 9.82 15.00
N VAL A 4 -32.34 10.34 14.80
CA VAL A 4 -31.19 9.52 14.37
C VAL A 4 -30.86 8.63 15.55
N THR A 5 -31.30 7.37 15.51
CA THR A 5 -30.89 6.35 16.47
C THR A 5 -29.37 6.21 16.37
N PRO A 6 -28.60 6.31 17.48
CA PRO A 6 -27.16 6.11 17.44
C PRO A 6 -26.87 4.71 16.84
N ARG A 7 -26.11 4.68 15.76
CA ARG A 7 -25.69 3.40 15.13
C ARG A 7 -24.85 2.65 16.17
N ALA A 8 -25.22 1.39 16.48
CA ALA A 8 -24.44 0.57 17.42
C ALA A 8 -23.00 0.45 16.92
N LYS A 9 -22.03 0.53 17.84
CA LYS A 9 -20.62 0.41 17.51
C LYS A 9 -20.35 -0.97 16.89
N ARG A 10 -19.76 -0.99 15.70
CA ARG A 10 -19.43 -2.23 15.01
C ARG A 10 -18.29 -2.95 15.72
N THR A 11 -18.31 -4.28 15.66
CA THR A 11 -17.27 -5.17 16.17
C THR A 11 -16.51 -5.80 15.00
N PRO A 12 -15.34 -6.41 15.21
CA PRO A 12 -14.62 -7.11 14.14
C PRO A 12 -15.47 -8.20 13.43
N LYS A 13 -16.43 -8.81 14.12
CA LYS A 13 -17.34 -9.80 13.54
C LYS A 13 -18.30 -9.23 12.51
N ASP A 14 -18.64 -7.95 12.63
CA ASP A 14 -19.53 -7.27 11.67
C ASP A 14 -18.85 -7.01 10.33
N TYR A 15 -17.52 -7.20 10.26
CA TYR A 15 -16.73 -7.13 9.03
C TYR A 15 -16.35 -8.50 8.49
N ALA A 16 -16.79 -9.60 9.11
CA ALA A 16 -16.62 -10.94 8.59
C ALA A 16 -17.78 -11.30 7.67
N SER A 17 -17.49 -11.82 6.47
CA SER A 17 -18.51 -12.37 5.59
C SER A 17 -19.01 -13.73 6.09
N ASP A 18 -20.05 -14.26 5.46
CA ASP A 18 -20.57 -15.60 5.70
C ASP A 18 -19.78 -16.72 4.99
N GLN A 19 -18.71 -16.34 4.25
CA GLN A 19 -17.92 -17.28 3.47
C GLN A 19 -16.93 -18.04 4.34
N GLU A 20 -16.83 -19.35 4.11
CA GLU A 20 -15.80 -20.19 4.72
C GLU A 20 -14.40 -19.77 4.24
N VAL A 21 -13.50 -19.48 5.17
CA VAL A 21 -12.11 -19.14 4.85
C VAL A 21 -11.36 -20.39 4.41
N ARG A 22 -10.78 -20.36 3.20
CA ARG A 22 -10.19 -21.53 2.55
C ARG A 22 -8.68 -21.41 2.35
N TRP A 23 -7.99 -20.72 3.24
CA TRP A 23 -6.53 -20.78 3.32
C TRP A 23 -6.07 -22.07 4.02
N CYS A 24 -4.81 -22.41 3.86
CA CYS A 24 -4.21 -23.54 4.55
C CYS A 24 -4.30 -23.37 6.08
N PRO A 25 -4.58 -24.41 6.86
CA PRO A 25 -4.53 -24.32 8.32
C PRO A 25 -3.16 -23.82 8.80
N GLY A 26 -3.13 -22.76 9.61
CA GLY A 26 -1.90 -22.13 10.09
C GLY A 26 -1.30 -21.06 9.17
N CYS A 27 -1.92 -20.76 8.03
CA CYS A 27 -1.48 -19.68 7.15
C CYS A 27 -1.56 -18.32 7.84
N GLY A 28 -0.53 -17.48 7.67
CA GLY A 28 -0.48 -16.12 8.22
C GLY A 28 -1.60 -15.20 7.74
N ASP A 29 -2.22 -15.48 6.59
CA ASP A 29 -3.35 -14.71 6.07
C ASP A 29 -4.53 -14.63 7.05
N TYR A 30 -4.75 -15.67 7.88
CA TYR A 30 -5.78 -15.64 8.94
C TYR A 30 -5.51 -14.55 9.99
N ALA A 31 -4.24 -14.37 10.34
CA ALA A 31 -3.83 -13.38 11.33
C ALA A 31 -4.00 -11.96 10.77
N ILE A 32 -3.66 -11.76 9.49
CA ILE A 32 -3.82 -10.49 8.79
C ILE A 32 -5.32 -10.15 8.64
N LEU A 33 -6.17 -11.13 8.29
CA LEU A 33 -7.62 -10.93 8.19
C LEU A 33 -8.20 -10.42 9.51
N LYS A 34 -7.83 -11.05 10.64
CA LYS A 34 -8.26 -10.60 11.97
C LYS A 34 -7.78 -9.17 12.29
N ALA A 35 -6.53 -8.85 11.93
CA ALA A 35 -5.98 -7.52 12.14
C ALA A 35 -6.74 -6.45 11.34
N VAL A 36 -7.08 -6.74 10.08
CA VAL A 36 -7.87 -5.84 9.23
C VAL A 36 -9.30 -5.68 9.74
N GLN A 37 -10.00 -6.77 10.07
CA GLN A 37 -11.35 -6.70 10.66
C GLN A 37 -11.37 -5.87 11.95
N ARG A 38 -10.35 -6.02 12.79
CA ARG A 38 -10.20 -5.20 13.99
C ARG A 38 -9.96 -3.73 13.64
N THR A 39 -9.07 -3.46 12.70
CA THR A 39 -8.78 -2.09 12.25
C THR A 39 -10.04 -1.40 11.71
N LEU A 40 -10.82 -2.09 10.87
CA LEU A 40 -12.08 -1.55 10.34
C LEU A 40 -13.09 -1.24 11.46
N ALA A 41 -13.17 -2.11 12.48
CA ALA A 41 -14.04 -1.88 13.64
C ALA A 41 -13.56 -0.70 14.50
N ASP A 42 -12.26 -0.59 14.75
CA ASP A 42 -11.66 0.50 15.54
C ASP A 42 -11.82 1.85 14.82
N LEU A 43 -11.79 1.86 13.48
CA LEU A 43 -12.02 3.02 12.61
C LEU A 43 -13.52 3.34 12.40
N GLU A 44 -14.42 2.49 12.89
CA GLU A 44 -15.86 2.56 12.61
C GLU A 44 -16.15 2.69 11.10
N ALA A 45 -15.34 2.01 10.27
CA ALA A 45 -15.42 2.06 8.81
C ALA A 45 -16.83 1.71 8.32
N ASP A 46 -17.37 2.49 7.38
CA ASP A 46 -18.67 2.14 6.79
C ASP A 46 -18.49 1.06 5.72
N PRO A 47 -19.05 -0.17 5.89
CA PRO A 47 -18.94 -1.23 4.91
C PRO A 47 -19.45 -0.83 3.54
N ASP A 48 -20.47 0.05 3.47
CA ASP A 48 -21.06 0.53 2.22
C ASP A 48 -20.18 1.56 1.49
N GLN A 49 -19.16 2.10 2.17
CA GLN A 49 -18.17 3.03 1.62
C GLN A 49 -16.77 2.42 1.54
N THR A 50 -16.59 1.17 1.97
CA THR A 50 -15.30 0.47 2.00
C THR A 50 -15.23 -0.57 0.89
N VAL A 51 -14.16 -0.55 0.11
CA VAL A 51 -13.97 -1.44 -1.05
C VAL A 51 -12.60 -2.10 -0.97
N PHE A 52 -12.58 -3.42 -1.03
CA PHE A 52 -11.35 -4.20 -1.14
C PHE A 52 -11.15 -4.70 -2.57
N VAL A 53 -10.00 -4.38 -3.16
CA VAL A 53 -9.65 -4.80 -4.53
C VAL A 53 -8.44 -5.71 -4.47
N SER A 54 -8.54 -6.90 -5.03
CA SER A 54 -7.44 -7.86 -5.06
C SER A 54 -7.07 -8.33 -6.46
N GLY A 55 -5.82 -8.76 -6.61
CA GLY A 55 -5.33 -9.44 -7.81
C GLY A 55 -5.55 -10.95 -7.75
N ILE A 56 -4.48 -11.74 -7.93
CA ILE A 56 -4.52 -13.21 -7.91
C ILE A 56 -3.46 -13.74 -6.92
N GLY A 57 -3.80 -14.82 -6.23
CA GLY A 57 -2.97 -15.51 -5.25
C GLY A 57 -3.74 -15.81 -3.96
N CYS A 58 -3.05 -16.34 -2.95
CA CYS A 58 -3.69 -16.65 -1.66
C CYS A 58 -4.23 -15.38 -1.00
N ALA A 59 -3.44 -14.33 -0.92
CA ALA A 59 -3.85 -13.00 -0.43
C ALA A 59 -5.08 -12.46 -1.17
N ALA A 60 -5.19 -12.71 -2.48
CA ALA A 60 -6.25 -12.17 -3.32
C ALA A 60 -7.66 -12.71 -3.00
N ARG A 61 -7.77 -13.78 -2.20
CA ARG A 61 -9.06 -14.27 -1.69
C ARG A 61 -9.68 -13.36 -0.61
N PHE A 62 -8.92 -12.38 -0.14
CA PHE A 62 -9.28 -11.51 0.98
C PHE A 62 -10.66 -10.86 0.85
N PRO A 63 -11.08 -10.30 -0.31
CA PRO A 63 -12.39 -9.68 -0.47
C PRO A 63 -13.59 -10.62 -0.21
N TYR A 64 -13.42 -11.92 -0.41
CA TYR A 64 -14.48 -12.90 -0.11
C TYR A 64 -14.79 -13.03 1.38
N TYR A 65 -13.84 -12.69 2.24
CA TYR A 65 -13.90 -12.91 3.69
C TYR A 65 -14.25 -11.66 4.49
N LEU A 66 -14.54 -10.57 3.78
CA LEU A 66 -14.96 -9.30 4.37
C LEU A 66 -16.40 -8.94 3.99
N ALA A 67 -17.17 -8.44 4.96
CA ALA A 67 -18.51 -7.90 4.76
C ALA A 67 -18.46 -6.43 4.31
N THR A 68 -17.74 -6.17 3.22
CA THR A 68 -17.60 -4.89 2.53
C THR A 68 -17.80 -5.11 1.04
N TYR A 69 -17.81 -4.05 0.23
CA TYR A 69 -17.68 -4.25 -1.22
C TYR A 69 -16.30 -4.79 -1.58
N GLY A 70 -16.23 -5.61 -2.63
CA GLY A 70 -14.97 -6.22 -3.04
C GLY A 70 -14.91 -6.57 -4.52
N PHE A 71 -13.70 -6.52 -5.07
CA PHE A 71 -13.38 -6.93 -6.44
C PHE A 71 -12.20 -7.92 -6.38
N HIS A 72 -12.44 -9.15 -6.80
CA HIS A 72 -11.37 -10.11 -7.10
C HIS A 72 -11.09 -9.99 -8.60
N SER A 73 -9.95 -9.41 -8.95
CA SER A 73 -9.67 -9.03 -10.31
C SER A 73 -8.66 -9.97 -11.02
N ILE A 74 -7.84 -9.44 -11.89
CA ILE A 74 -6.86 -10.17 -12.70
C ILE A 74 -5.47 -9.98 -12.08
N HIS A 75 -4.58 -10.94 -12.32
CA HIS A 75 -3.22 -10.98 -11.81
C HIS A 75 -2.47 -9.66 -12.04
N GLY A 76 -2.03 -9.03 -10.96
CA GLY A 76 -1.29 -7.78 -10.94
C GLY A 76 -2.10 -6.53 -11.31
N ARG A 77 -3.43 -6.61 -11.45
CA ARG A 77 -4.25 -5.47 -11.91
C ARG A 77 -5.00 -4.74 -10.79
N ALA A 78 -4.93 -5.23 -9.56
CA ALA A 78 -5.62 -4.61 -8.43
C ALA A 78 -5.33 -3.10 -8.27
N PRO A 79 -4.08 -2.61 -8.33
CA PRO A 79 -3.81 -1.18 -8.19
C PRO A 79 -4.41 -0.33 -9.31
N ALA A 80 -4.49 -0.86 -10.55
CA ALA A 80 -5.09 -0.16 -11.68
C ALA A 80 -6.60 -0.05 -11.53
N ILE A 81 -7.27 -1.14 -11.16
CA ILE A 81 -8.72 -1.19 -10.93
C ILE A 81 -9.09 -0.30 -9.74
N ALA A 82 -8.35 -0.40 -8.62
CA ALA A 82 -8.55 0.43 -7.45
C ALA A 82 -8.40 1.93 -7.77
N THR A 83 -7.41 2.29 -8.60
CA THR A 83 -7.26 3.67 -9.12
C THR A 83 -8.51 4.13 -9.85
N GLY A 84 -9.06 3.29 -10.74
CA GLY A 84 -10.30 3.60 -11.45
C GLY A 84 -11.50 3.80 -10.52
N ILE A 85 -11.66 2.92 -9.52
CA ILE A 85 -12.72 3.01 -8.51
C ILE A 85 -12.60 4.32 -7.72
N LYS A 86 -11.39 4.66 -7.26
CA LYS A 86 -11.14 5.88 -6.49
C LYS A 86 -11.39 7.15 -7.30
N LEU A 87 -11.03 7.16 -8.59
CA LEU A 87 -11.31 8.29 -9.50
C LEU A 87 -12.81 8.42 -9.82
N ALA A 88 -13.51 7.31 -9.95
CA ALA A 88 -14.96 7.32 -10.21
C ALA A 88 -15.74 7.79 -8.98
N ASN A 89 -15.31 7.44 -7.77
CA ASN A 89 -15.92 7.89 -6.53
C ASN A 89 -14.85 8.18 -5.47
N PRO A 90 -14.35 9.41 -5.36
CA PRO A 90 -13.30 9.80 -4.41
C PRO A 90 -13.69 9.66 -2.93
N ALA A 91 -14.99 9.50 -2.61
CA ALA A 91 -15.47 9.33 -1.24
C ALA A 91 -15.21 7.93 -0.68
N LEU A 92 -15.02 6.93 -1.55
CA LEU A 92 -14.79 5.55 -1.13
C LEU A 92 -13.45 5.37 -0.40
N ASP A 93 -13.46 4.52 0.62
CA ASP A 93 -12.28 4.00 1.30
C ASP A 93 -11.82 2.74 0.56
N VAL A 94 -10.74 2.85 -0.24
CA VAL A 94 -10.34 1.81 -1.19
C VAL A 94 -9.04 1.15 -0.73
N TRP A 95 -9.11 -0.15 -0.49
CA TRP A 95 -8.02 -1.00 -0.06
C TRP A 95 -7.61 -1.97 -1.16
N VAL A 96 -6.33 -2.09 -1.40
CA VAL A 96 -5.74 -3.06 -2.34
C VAL A 96 -5.08 -4.17 -1.54
N VAL A 97 -5.39 -5.43 -1.88
CA VAL A 97 -4.72 -6.59 -1.31
C VAL A 97 -4.01 -7.34 -2.42
N THR A 98 -2.72 -7.54 -2.26
CA THR A 98 -1.87 -8.20 -3.25
C THR A 98 -0.78 -9.01 -2.55
N GLY A 99 -0.36 -10.12 -3.15
CA GLY A 99 0.85 -10.83 -2.75
C GLY A 99 2.09 -10.19 -3.38
N ASP A 100 3.26 -10.53 -2.88
CA ASP A 100 4.54 -10.10 -3.41
C ASP A 100 4.71 -10.45 -4.89
N GLY A 101 4.39 -11.69 -5.28
CA GLY A 101 4.41 -12.13 -6.67
C GLY A 101 3.37 -11.43 -7.55
N ASP A 102 2.18 -11.17 -7.04
CA ASP A 102 1.11 -10.49 -7.75
C ASP A 102 1.44 -9.00 -7.97
N GLY A 103 1.87 -8.32 -6.91
CA GLY A 103 2.10 -6.88 -6.92
C GLY A 103 3.43 -6.46 -7.53
N LEU A 104 4.51 -7.22 -7.35
CA LEU A 104 5.87 -6.83 -7.73
C LEU A 104 6.37 -7.50 -9.02
N SER A 105 5.71 -8.57 -9.51
CA SER A 105 5.99 -9.15 -10.81
C SER A 105 5.14 -8.47 -11.89
N ILE A 106 4.11 -9.13 -12.40
CA ILE A 106 3.24 -8.58 -13.46
C ILE A 106 2.53 -7.29 -13.04
N GLY A 107 2.31 -7.08 -11.73
CA GLY A 107 1.70 -5.88 -11.16
C GLY A 107 2.64 -4.69 -11.00
N GLY A 108 3.97 -4.87 -11.13
CA GLY A 108 4.97 -3.86 -10.80
C GLY A 108 4.75 -2.50 -11.46
N ASN A 109 4.37 -2.48 -12.73
CA ASN A 109 4.06 -1.24 -13.45
C ASN A 109 2.83 -0.51 -12.85
N HIS A 110 1.79 -1.25 -12.46
CA HIS A 110 0.58 -0.64 -11.87
C HIS A 110 0.83 -0.15 -10.44
N MET A 111 1.63 -0.90 -9.66
CA MET A 111 2.10 -0.46 -8.34
C MET A 111 2.92 0.84 -8.44
N LEU A 112 3.90 0.89 -9.34
CA LEU A 112 4.70 2.09 -9.61
C LEU A 112 3.78 3.29 -9.90
N HIS A 113 2.80 3.14 -10.77
CA HIS A 113 1.93 4.24 -11.18
C HIS A 113 0.93 4.66 -10.10
N ALA A 114 0.41 3.75 -9.27
CA ALA A 114 -0.43 4.08 -8.14
C ALA A 114 0.35 4.89 -7.08
N LEU A 115 1.56 4.43 -6.75
CA LEU A 115 2.45 5.08 -5.78
C LEU A 115 2.91 6.46 -6.24
N ARG A 116 3.46 6.57 -7.48
CA ARG A 116 3.98 7.85 -7.99
C ARG A 116 2.91 8.92 -8.19
N ARG A 117 1.67 8.51 -8.48
CA ARG A 117 0.51 9.42 -8.58
C ARG A 117 -0.05 9.78 -7.22
N ASN A 118 0.33 9.09 -6.17
CA ASN A 118 -0.21 9.29 -4.84
C ASN A 118 -1.75 9.18 -4.80
N VAL A 119 -2.30 8.16 -5.46
CA VAL A 119 -3.75 7.89 -5.41
C VAL A 119 -4.13 7.45 -3.99
N ASP A 120 -5.20 7.98 -3.42
CA ASP A 120 -5.62 7.67 -2.03
C ASP A 120 -6.12 6.21 -1.91
N LEU A 121 -5.15 5.30 -1.76
CA LEU A 121 -5.32 3.84 -1.67
C LEU A 121 -4.47 3.28 -0.54
N GLN A 122 -5.03 2.35 0.23
CA GLN A 122 -4.30 1.56 1.23
C GLN A 122 -3.88 0.23 0.60
N ILE A 123 -2.58 0.10 0.27
CA ILE A 123 -2.04 -1.07 -0.42
C ILE A 123 -1.41 -2.01 0.61
N LEU A 124 -2.03 -3.17 0.82
CA LEU A 124 -1.53 -4.24 1.67
C LEU A 124 -0.81 -5.27 0.80
N LEU A 125 0.50 -5.33 0.93
CA LEU A 125 1.34 -6.29 0.23
C LEU A 125 1.73 -7.42 1.19
N PHE A 126 1.18 -8.62 0.96
CA PHE A 126 1.48 -9.82 1.74
C PHE A 126 2.73 -10.45 1.15
N ASN A 127 3.85 -10.33 1.86
CA ASN A 127 5.12 -10.84 1.42
C ASN A 127 5.41 -12.18 2.11
N ASN A 128 5.44 -13.26 1.34
CA ASN A 128 5.79 -14.61 1.82
C ASN A 128 6.88 -15.27 0.98
N GLU A 129 7.49 -14.52 0.07
CA GLU A 129 8.58 -14.93 -0.81
C GLU A 129 8.29 -16.18 -1.65
N ILE A 130 7.01 -16.43 -1.98
CA ILE A 130 6.61 -17.60 -2.76
C ILE A 130 5.28 -17.40 -3.48
N TYR A 131 5.11 -17.97 -4.67
CA TYR A 131 3.80 -18.16 -5.28
C TYR A 131 3.11 -19.38 -4.67
N GLY A 132 2.40 -19.21 -3.54
CA GLY A 132 1.78 -20.31 -2.82
C GLY A 132 0.60 -20.95 -3.58
N LEU A 133 -0.28 -20.14 -4.20
CA LEU A 133 -1.48 -20.64 -4.89
C LEU A 133 -1.14 -21.59 -6.04
N THR A 134 -0.06 -21.35 -6.76
CA THR A 134 0.42 -22.16 -7.90
C THR A 134 1.39 -23.24 -7.49
N LYS A 135 1.50 -23.52 -6.18
CA LYS A 135 2.24 -24.63 -5.56
C LYS A 135 3.77 -24.44 -5.48
N GLY A 136 4.20 -23.22 -5.19
CA GLY A 136 5.55 -22.98 -4.66
C GLY A 136 6.62 -22.58 -5.65
N GLN A 137 6.29 -21.79 -6.68
CA GLN A 137 7.31 -21.12 -7.50
C GLN A 137 7.94 -19.96 -6.72
N TYR A 138 9.21 -19.69 -6.95
CA TYR A 138 9.85 -18.51 -6.36
C TYR A 138 9.22 -17.22 -6.88
N SER A 139 9.11 -16.23 -6.01
CA SER A 139 8.54 -14.91 -6.28
C SER A 139 9.63 -13.86 -6.49
N PRO A 140 9.30 -12.63 -6.89
CA PRO A 140 10.29 -11.56 -7.01
C PRO A 140 11.06 -11.21 -5.72
N THR A 141 10.51 -11.55 -4.56
CA THR A 141 11.13 -11.28 -3.26
C THR A 141 11.92 -12.48 -2.70
N SER A 142 11.82 -13.65 -3.34
CA SER A 142 12.52 -14.86 -2.93
C SER A 142 14.04 -14.69 -2.98
N HIS A 143 14.73 -15.21 -1.98
CA HIS A 143 16.18 -15.18 -1.94
C HIS A 143 16.83 -16.04 -3.04
N PRO A 144 18.04 -15.66 -3.53
CA PRO A 144 18.81 -16.49 -4.44
C PRO A 144 19.02 -17.90 -3.88
N GLY A 145 18.89 -18.90 -4.73
CA GLY A 145 19.02 -20.31 -4.33
C GLY A 145 17.69 -20.94 -3.87
N THR A 146 16.58 -20.21 -3.82
CA THR A 146 15.26 -20.76 -3.51
C THR A 146 14.88 -21.83 -4.51
N ARG A 147 14.69 -23.07 -4.04
CA ARG A 147 14.36 -24.22 -4.88
C ARG A 147 12.85 -24.37 -4.99
N SER A 148 12.39 -24.64 -6.19
CA SER A 148 11.00 -24.92 -6.51
C SER A 148 10.88 -25.96 -7.62
N PRO A 149 9.69 -26.52 -7.86
CA PRO A 149 9.51 -27.45 -8.99
C PRO A 149 9.90 -26.88 -10.35
N SER A 150 9.74 -25.56 -10.55
CA SER A 150 10.17 -24.86 -11.77
C SER A 150 11.64 -24.40 -11.74
N SER A 151 12.29 -24.41 -10.57
CA SER A 151 13.69 -23.99 -10.38
C SER A 151 14.42 -24.98 -9.48
N PRO A 152 14.65 -26.23 -9.92
CA PRO A 152 15.20 -27.30 -9.08
C PRO A 152 16.67 -27.05 -8.68
N MET A 153 17.38 -26.24 -9.44
CA MET A 153 18.77 -25.83 -9.12
C MET A 153 18.85 -24.59 -8.22
N GLY A 154 17.72 -23.97 -7.94
CA GLY A 154 17.60 -22.71 -7.19
C GLY A 154 17.40 -21.49 -8.09
N SER A 155 16.76 -20.43 -7.55
CA SER A 155 16.60 -19.14 -8.21
C SER A 155 17.93 -18.41 -8.34
N LEU A 156 18.11 -17.63 -9.41
CA LEU A 156 19.31 -16.82 -9.65
C LEU A 156 19.05 -15.32 -9.51
N ASP A 157 17.79 -14.92 -9.45
CA ASP A 157 17.38 -13.52 -9.43
C ASP A 157 17.72 -12.87 -8.08
N ALA A 158 18.09 -11.59 -8.12
CA ALA A 158 18.20 -10.79 -6.92
C ALA A 158 16.81 -10.41 -6.42
N PRO A 159 16.54 -10.49 -5.10
CA PRO A 159 15.23 -10.20 -4.56
C PRO A 159 14.88 -8.71 -4.65
N VAL A 160 13.62 -8.42 -4.94
CA VAL A 160 13.07 -7.07 -4.89
C VAL A 160 12.68 -6.75 -3.45
N SER A 161 13.17 -5.66 -2.89
CA SER A 161 12.66 -5.09 -1.64
C SER A 161 11.40 -4.28 -1.93
N ALA A 162 10.24 -4.69 -1.39
CA ALA A 162 8.98 -3.99 -1.58
C ALA A 162 9.02 -2.55 -1.05
N ALA A 163 9.62 -2.33 0.11
CA ALA A 163 9.77 -0.99 0.68
C ALA A 163 10.71 -0.11 -0.16
N ALA A 164 11.86 -0.64 -0.62
CA ALA A 164 12.78 0.11 -1.49
C ALA A 164 12.14 0.44 -2.84
N PHE A 165 11.38 -0.50 -3.42
CA PHE A 165 10.59 -0.27 -4.62
C PHE A 165 9.59 0.87 -4.42
N ALA A 166 8.83 0.85 -3.33
CA ALA A 166 7.84 1.90 -3.05
C ALA A 166 8.50 3.28 -2.85
N LEU A 167 9.61 3.35 -2.13
CA LEU A 167 10.39 4.58 -1.97
C LEU A 167 10.92 5.10 -3.30
N GLY A 168 11.46 4.21 -4.14
CA GLY A 168 11.96 4.52 -5.49
C GLY A 168 10.86 4.96 -6.45
N ALA A 169 9.65 4.41 -6.30
CA ALA A 169 8.46 4.83 -7.03
C ALA A 169 7.90 6.20 -6.60
N GLY A 170 8.47 6.83 -5.57
CA GLY A 170 7.99 8.09 -5.02
C GLY A 170 6.84 7.94 -4.03
N GLY A 171 6.62 6.73 -3.49
CA GLY A 171 5.62 6.47 -2.44
C GLY A 171 5.77 7.42 -1.26
N ARG A 172 4.66 7.87 -0.69
CA ARG A 172 4.59 8.87 0.38
C ARG A 172 4.34 8.28 1.75
N PHE A 173 3.80 7.07 1.80
CA PHE A 173 3.66 6.29 3.02
C PHE A 173 4.19 4.88 2.75
N VAL A 174 5.19 4.47 3.52
CA VAL A 174 5.79 3.13 3.44
C VAL A 174 5.97 2.59 4.84
N ALA A 175 5.39 1.41 5.10
CA ALA A 175 5.44 0.79 6.41
C ALA A 175 5.65 -0.73 6.30
N ARG A 176 6.13 -1.34 7.39
CA ARG A 176 6.32 -2.79 7.52
C ARG A 176 5.72 -3.32 8.81
N SER A 177 5.16 -4.52 8.73
CA SER A 177 4.71 -5.28 9.89
C SER A 177 4.85 -6.78 9.64
N VAL A 178 4.49 -7.58 10.64
CA VAL A 178 4.49 -9.05 10.56
C VAL A 178 3.09 -9.56 10.90
N ASP A 179 2.64 -10.62 10.28
CA ASP A 179 1.32 -11.24 10.48
C ASP A 179 1.04 -11.61 11.94
N THR A 180 2.07 -12.07 12.67
CA THR A 180 1.96 -12.48 14.08
C THR A 180 1.91 -11.30 15.05
N LEU A 181 2.28 -10.09 14.65
CA LEU A 181 2.29 -8.90 15.51
C LEU A 181 0.91 -8.26 15.64
N GLN A 182 -0.02 -8.95 16.29
CA GLN A 182 -1.45 -8.64 16.38
C GLN A 182 -1.80 -7.31 17.08
N LYS A 183 -0.85 -6.68 17.77
CA LYS A 183 -1.01 -5.33 18.34
C LYS A 183 -0.40 -4.26 17.44
N HIS A 184 0.71 -4.58 16.79
CA HIS A 184 1.46 -3.65 15.95
C HIS A 184 0.79 -3.46 14.57
N LEU A 185 0.41 -4.56 13.90
CA LEU A 185 -0.20 -4.50 12.57
C LEU A 185 -1.44 -3.59 12.51
N PRO A 186 -2.45 -3.69 13.42
CA PRO A 186 -3.57 -2.75 13.41
C PRO A 186 -3.17 -1.28 13.56
N GLN A 187 -2.14 -0.97 14.36
CA GLN A 187 -1.64 0.40 14.51
C GLN A 187 -1.06 0.94 13.20
N VAL A 188 -0.28 0.11 12.50
CA VAL A 188 0.28 0.46 11.18
C VAL A 188 -0.83 0.66 10.16
N LEU A 189 -1.84 -0.23 10.13
CA LEU A 189 -3.00 -0.11 9.23
C LEU A 189 -3.82 1.15 9.51
N HIS A 190 -3.99 1.52 10.76
CA HIS A 190 -4.64 2.75 11.18
C HIS A 190 -3.92 3.98 10.59
N ARG A 191 -2.58 4.03 10.77
CA ARG A 191 -1.73 5.09 10.23
C ARG A 191 -1.79 5.15 8.69
N ALA A 192 -1.81 3.97 8.03
CA ALA A 192 -1.93 3.88 6.59
C ALA A 192 -3.24 4.49 6.08
N ARG A 193 -4.35 4.23 6.76
CA ARG A 193 -5.67 4.77 6.39
C ARG A 193 -5.80 6.27 6.70
N GLU A 194 -5.14 6.77 7.73
CA GLU A 194 -5.11 8.20 8.04
C GLU A 194 -4.32 9.02 7.01
N HIS A 195 -3.30 8.41 6.40
CA HIS A 195 -2.56 9.03 5.30
C HIS A 195 -3.46 9.23 4.08
N ARG A 196 -3.57 10.46 3.60
CA ARG A 196 -4.36 10.79 2.40
C ARG A 196 -3.48 10.75 1.16
N GLY A 197 -3.45 9.58 0.53
CA GLY A 197 -2.62 9.24 -0.62
C GLY A 197 -2.30 7.76 -0.64
N ALA A 198 -1.37 7.35 -1.51
CA ALA A 198 -0.96 5.96 -1.62
C ALA A 198 -0.13 5.52 -0.42
N SER A 199 -0.67 4.58 0.36
CA SER A 199 0.02 3.92 1.46
C SER A 199 0.43 2.51 1.03
N LEU A 200 1.72 2.14 1.17
CA LEU A 200 2.17 0.75 1.07
C LEU A 200 2.48 0.22 2.47
N VAL A 201 1.82 -0.87 2.83
CA VAL A 201 2.14 -1.67 4.02
C VAL A 201 2.62 -3.04 3.57
N GLU A 202 3.92 -3.30 3.68
CA GLU A 202 4.51 -4.62 3.51
C GLU A 202 4.27 -5.43 4.79
N ILE A 203 3.60 -6.58 4.67
CA ILE A 203 3.29 -7.47 5.78
C ILE A 203 4.01 -8.78 5.52
N PHE A 204 5.04 -9.07 6.31
CA PHE A 204 5.73 -10.36 6.28
C PHE A 204 4.76 -11.44 6.78
N GLN A 205 4.52 -12.44 5.93
CA GLN A 205 3.50 -13.44 6.12
C GLN A 205 4.09 -14.85 5.96
N ASN A 206 3.83 -15.74 6.92
CA ASN A 206 4.32 -17.11 6.83
C ASN A 206 3.43 -17.98 5.94
N CYS A 207 4.01 -18.56 4.89
CA CYS A 207 3.38 -19.58 4.06
C CYS A 207 3.73 -20.98 4.57
N ILE A 208 2.96 -21.52 5.51
CA ILE A 208 3.23 -22.77 6.22
C ILE A 208 3.40 -24.01 5.31
N VAL A 209 2.93 -23.95 4.05
CA VAL A 209 2.96 -25.13 3.15
C VAL A 209 4.13 -25.09 2.18
N TYR A 210 4.47 -23.91 1.65
CA TYR A 210 5.45 -23.80 0.56
C TYR A 210 6.70 -23.03 0.93
N ASN A 211 6.67 -22.26 2.03
CA ASN A 211 7.81 -21.45 2.46
C ASN A 211 7.78 -21.22 3.98
N ASP A 212 7.59 -22.29 4.73
CA ASP A 212 7.48 -22.22 6.18
C ASP A 212 8.77 -21.73 6.82
N GLY A 213 8.64 -20.80 7.77
CA GLY A 213 9.78 -20.26 8.52
C GLY A 213 10.70 -19.36 7.72
N VAL A 214 10.31 -18.88 6.53
CA VAL A 214 11.19 -18.04 5.68
C VAL A 214 11.67 -16.77 6.38
N PHE A 215 10.94 -16.28 7.37
CA PHE A 215 11.27 -15.09 8.16
C PHE A 215 11.66 -15.41 9.61
N ASP A 216 11.94 -16.67 9.95
CA ASP A 216 12.25 -17.08 11.33
C ASP A 216 13.51 -16.40 11.88
N ASP A 217 14.43 -16.00 11.01
CA ASP A 217 15.65 -15.26 11.35
C ASP A 217 15.38 -13.91 12.07
N PHE A 218 14.16 -13.35 11.91
CA PHE A 218 13.75 -12.15 12.64
C PHE A 218 12.33 -12.24 13.27
N THR A 219 11.53 -13.26 12.99
CA THR A 219 10.17 -13.39 13.54
C THR A 219 10.07 -14.43 14.64
N ALA A 220 10.98 -15.42 14.69
CA ALA A 220 10.98 -16.40 15.74
C ALA A 220 11.13 -15.73 17.11
N ARG A 221 10.36 -16.22 18.10
CA ARG A 221 10.27 -15.58 19.43
C ARG A 221 11.63 -15.37 20.11
N GLU A 222 12.54 -16.30 19.88
CA GLU A 222 13.88 -16.33 20.49
C GLU A 222 14.81 -15.24 19.96
N VAL A 223 14.57 -14.77 18.72
CA VAL A 223 15.44 -13.81 18.03
C VAL A 223 14.77 -12.47 17.77
N ALA A 224 13.46 -12.38 17.86
CA ALA A 224 12.68 -11.21 17.44
C ALA A 224 13.16 -9.90 18.11
N GLU A 225 13.45 -9.92 19.42
CA GLU A 225 13.93 -8.73 20.14
C GLU A 225 15.32 -8.28 19.67
N GLU A 226 16.15 -9.22 19.19
CA GLU A 226 17.49 -8.95 18.69
C GLU A 226 17.54 -8.61 17.21
N ALA A 227 16.55 -9.07 16.44
CA ALA A 227 16.51 -8.99 14.98
C ALA A 227 15.42 -8.04 14.44
N GLN A 228 14.67 -7.36 15.31
CA GLN A 228 13.70 -6.34 14.95
C GLN A 228 14.01 -5.01 15.60
N VAL A 229 13.84 -3.92 14.85
CA VAL A 229 13.76 -2.56 15.40
C VAL A 229 12.41 -1.96 15.08
N HIS A 230 11.60 -1.70 16.11
CA HIS A 230 10.33 -1.01 15.96
C HIS A 230 10.60 0.49 15.89
N VAL A 231 10.29 1.08 14.72
CA VAL A 231 10.51 2.49 14.47
C VAL A 231 9.29 3.31 14.91
N GLU A 232 9.54 4.39 15.63
CA GLU A 232 8.54 5.33 16.11
C GLU A 232 9.07 6.75 15.93
N HIS A 233 8.28 7.63 15.32
CA HIS A 233 8.67 9.01 15.05
C HIS A 233 9.15 9.73 16.32
N GLY A 234 10.30 10.40 16.23
CA GLY A 234 10.91 11.12 17.35
C GLY A 234 11.61 10.23 18.40
N LYS A 235 11.67 8.90 18.21
CA LYS A 235 12.34 7.99 19.14
C LYS A 235 13.68 7.50 18.58
N PRO A 236 14.68 7.27 19.46
CA PRO A 236 15.94 6.68 19.05
C PRO A 236 15.75 5.25 18.56
N LEU A 237 16.47 4.87 17.51
CA LEU A 237 16.43 3.53 16.92
C LEU A 237 17.16 2.54 17.82
N ARG A 238 16.43 1.99 18.80
CA ARG A 238 16.93 1.07 19.83
C ARG A 238 16.24 -0.28 19.74
N PHE A 239 17.01 -1.35 19.94
CA PHE A 239 16.50 -2.72 19.89
C PHE A 239 17.34 -3.65 20.81
N GLY A 240 17.06 -4.94 20.75
CA GLY A 240 17.71 -5.94 21.58
C GLY A 240 16.97 -6.19 22.89
N HIS A 241 17.14 -7.38 23.44
CA HIS A 241 16.47 -7.83 24.67
C HIS A 241 16.70 -6.87 25.86
N ASP A 242 17.94 -6.39 26.02
CA ASP A 242 18.30 -5.42 27.05
C ASP A 242 18.12 -3.95 26.63
N ARG A 243 17.60 -3.70 25.43
CA ARG A 243 17.42 -2.36 24.84
C ARG A 243 18.73 -1.56 24.76
N ARG A 244 19.87 -2.22 24.72
CA ARG A 244 21.18 -1.57 24.66
C ARG A 244 21.79 -1.53 23.27
N LYS A 245 21.21 -2.20 22.29
CA LYS A 245 21.60 -2.03 20.88
C LYS A 245 20.91 -0.84 20.26
N GLY A 246 21.58 -0.18 19.34
CA GLY A 246 21.01 0.93 18.60
C GLY A 246 21.68 1.12 17.24
N LEU A 247 21.11 1.97 16.42
CA LEU A 247 21.60 2.29 15.09
C LEU A 247 22.15 3.71 15.08
N ARG A 248 23.30 3.89 14.45
CA ARG A 248 23.86 5.20 14.12
C ARG A 248 24.49 5.20 12.74
N LEU A 249 24.82 6.36 12.20
CA LEU A 249 25.68 6.46 11.02
C LEU A 249 27.13 6.27 11.42
N LYS A 250 27.90 5.56 10.59
CA LYS A 250 29.35 5.49 10.72
C LYS A 250 29.94 6.92 10.56
N PRO A 251 30.93 7.29 11.37
CA PRO A 251 31.53 8.61 11.26
C PRO A 251 32.02 8.91 9.82
N GLY A 252 31.55 10.01 9.25
CA GLY A 252 31.93 10.47 7.90
C GLY A 252 31.36 9.63 6.74
N ARG A 253 30.39 8.75 6.96
CA ARG A 253 29.76 7.91 5.92
C ARG A 253 28.25 7.89 6.04
N LEU A 254 27.54 7.71 4.93
CA LEU A 254 26.12 7.46 4.88
C LEU A 254 25.82 5.93 4.99
N GLU A 255 26.44 5.29 5.97
CA GLU A 255 26.31 3.87 6.24
C GLU A 255 25.85 3.67 7.68
N LEU A 256 24.86 2.78 7.86
CA LEU A 256 24.43 2.38 9.21
C LEU A 256 25.45 1.46 9.86
N GLU A 257 25.53 1.54 11.18
CA GLU A 257 26.18 0.54 12.02
C GLU A 257 25.32 0.25 13.25
N VAL A 258 25.42 -0.98 13.74
CA VAL A 258 24.84 -1.39 15.02
C VAL A 258 25.87 -1.09 16.10
N VAL A 259 25.46 -0.40 17.14
CA VAL A 259 26.29 -0.04 18.30
C VAL A 259 25.65 -0.50 19.60
N ARG A 260 26.46 -0.61 20.67
CA ARG A 260 25.97 -0.96 21.99
C ARG A 260 26.17 0.20 22.95
N LEU A 261 25.10 0.61 23.61
CA LEU A 261 25.11 1.71 24.59
C LEU A 261 25.99 1.37 25.78
N GLY A 262 26.85 2.32 26.16
CA GLY A 262 27.81 2.18 27.26
C GLY A 262 29.11 1.48 26.86
N GLU A 263 29.27 1.06 25.60
CA GLU A 263 30.53 0.50 25.10
C GLU A 263 31.21 1.53 24.17
N ASN A 264 32.54 1.59 24.19
CA ASN A 264 33.37 2.49 23.38
C ASN A 264 32.93 3.96 23.43
N GLY A 265 32.36 4.42 24.55
CA GLY A 265 31.88 5.79 24.72
C GLY A 265 30.55 6.12 24.06
N VAL A 266 29.83 5.11 23.52
CA VAL A 266 28.53 5.32 22.86
C VAL A 266 27.45 5.64 23.88
N GLY A 267 26.84 6.80 23.74
CA GLY A 267 25.67 7.25 24.50
C GLY A 267 24.39 7.22 23.71
N GLU A 268 23.26 7.52 24.34
CA GLU A 268 21.96 7.57 23.67
C GLU A 268 21.90 8.69 22.60
N GLY A 269 22.61 9.79 22.84
CA GLY A 269 22.69 10.90 21.90
C GLY A 269 23.43 10.59 20.59
N ASP A 270 24.17 9.46 20.52
CA ASP A 270 24.83 9.02 19.30
C ASP A 270 23.92 8.22 18.38
N LEU A 271 22.74 7.80 18.88
CA LEU A 271 21.80 7.03 18.10
C LEU A 271 21.01 7.89 17.14
N LEU A 272 20.69 7.33 15.98
CA LEU A 272 19.71 7.94 15.07
C LEU A 272 18.34 8.00 15.74
N VAL A 273 17.72 9.16 15.65
CA VAL A 273 16.31 9.34 15.99
C VAL A 273 15.48 9.15 14.72
N HIS A 274 14.46 8.32 14.80
CA HIS A 274 13.59 8.09 13.66
C HIS A 274 12.79 9.34 13.31
N ASP A 275 12.92 9.78 12.06
CA ASP A 275 12.11 10.83 11.46
C ASP A 275 11.38 10.23 10.26
N GLU A 276 10.09 9.96 10.44
CA GLU A 276 9.24 9.35 9.39
C GLU A 276 9.03 10.26 8.17
N THR A 277 9.41 11.54 8.24
CA THR A 277 9.36 12.45 7.09
C THR A 277 10.65 12.42 6.27
N ASN A 278 11.70 11.81 6.81
CA ASN A 278 13.02 11.75 6.18
C ASN A 278 13.15 10.56 5.23
N ARG A 279 12.98 10.82 3.93
CA ARG A 279 13.07 9.81 2.87
C ARG A 279 14.45 9.11 2.81
N SER A 280 15.54 9.83 3.09
CA SER A 280 16.89 9.24 3.09
C SER A 280 17.05 8.24 4.22
N LEU A 281 16.56 8.56 5.42
CA LEU A 281 16.53 7.64 6.54
C LEU A 281 15.65 6.41 6.23
N ALA A 282 14.46 6.62 5.66
CA ALA A 282 13.58 5.54 5.24
C ALA A 282 14.26 4.58 4.24
N ALA A 283 15.04 5.11 3.30
CA ALA A 283 15.81 4.29 2.35
C ALA A 283 16.88 3.44 3.04
N LEU A 284 17.59 3.98 4.02
CA LEU A 284 18.55 3.22 4.83
C LEU A 284 17.86 2.11 5.62
N LEU A 285 16.73 2.42 6.28
CA LEU A 285 15.95 1.47 7.05
C LEU A 285 15.35 0.36 6.18
N ALA A 286 14.89 0.69 4.97
CA ALA A 286 14.34 -0.26 4.01
C ALA A 286 15.38 -1.29 3.52
N GLY A 287 16.67 -0.90 3.52
CA GLY A 287 17.78 -1.74 3.10
C GLY A 287 18.36 -2.63 4.21
N MET A 288 17.84 -2.53 5.43
CA MET A 288 18.32 -3.35 6.56
C MET A 288 17.77 -4.77 6.49
N SER A 289 18.64 -5.77 6.74
CA SER A 289 18.27 -7.19 6.79
C SER A 289 19.24 -7.99 7.67
N PRO A 290 18.76 -9.08 8.28
CA PRO A 290 19.63 -10.04 8.97
C PRO A 290 20.68 -10.65 8.02
N PRO A 291 21.82 -11.12 8.53
CA PRO A 291 22.22 -11.05 9.94
C PRO A 291 22.90 -9.73 10.32
N GLN A 292 23.15 -8.83 9.36
CA GLN A 292 23.94 -7.61 9.59
C GLN A 292 23.16 -6.55 10.36
N PHE A 293 21.87 -6.43 10.09
CA PHE A 293 20.99 -5.45 10.71
C PHE A 293 19.67 -6.09 11.14
N PRO A 294 18.98 -5.50 12.13
CA PRO A 294 17.59 -5.86 12.41
C PRO A 294 16.67 -5.44 11.26
N VAL A 295 15.51 -6.08 11.13
CA VAL A 295 14.44 -5.61 10.25
C VAL A 295 13.73 -4.41 10.89
N ALA A 296 13.60 -3.30 10.15
CA ALA A 296 12.83 -2.14 10.61
C ALA A 296 11.34 -2.40 10.41
N LEU A 297 10.56 -2.33 11.48
CA LEU A 297 9.11 -2.50 11.52
C LEU A 297 8.45 -1.22 12.02
N GLY A 298 7.33 -0.84 11.41
CA GLY A 298 6.60 0.40 11.69
C GLY A 298 6.51 1.28 10.45
N VAL A 299 6.20 2.55 10.65
CA VAL A 299 6.12 3.54 9.56
C VAL A 299 7.51 4.04 9.25
N LEU A 300 8.06 3.62 8.11
CA LEU A 300 9.40 4.01 7.65
C LEU A 300 9.39 5.42 7.04
N LEU A 301 8.31 5.73 6.29
CA LEU A 301 8.10 7.03 5.67
C LEU A 301 6.63 7.44 5.79
N CYS A 302 6.38 8.69 6.19
CA CYS A 302 5.09 9.36 6.10
C CYS A 302 5.33 10.82 5.70
N ASP A 303 5.15 11.13 4.42
CA ASP A 303 5.39 12.44 3.80
C ASP A 303 4.12 12.89 3.08
N PRO A 304 3.11 13.46 3.78
CA PRO A 304 1.83 13.82 3.22
C PRO A 304 1.92 14.82 2.07
N ALA A 305 1.17 14.57 1.00
CA ALA A 305 1.04 15.45 -0.14
C ALA A 305 -0.36 15.32 -0.75
N PRO A 306 -0.81 16.28 -1.57
CA PRO A 306 -2.08 16.17 -2.27
C PRO A 306 -2.20 14.87 -3.06
N SER A 307 -3.37 14.21 -2.97
CA SER A 307 -3.63 12.99 -3.73
C SER A 307 -4.09 13.30 -5.16
N TYR A 308 -3.78 12.38 -6.08
CA TYR A 308 -4.11 12.50 -7.49
C TYR A 308 -5.62 12.54 -7.75
N ASP A 309 -6.38 11.72 -7.07
CA ASP A 309 -7.84 11.63 -7.16
C ASP A 309 -8.52 12.95 -6.80
N ARG A 310 -8.05 13.62 -5.73
CA ARG A 310 -8.54 14.96 -5.35
C ARG A 310 -8.16 16.01 -6.37
N ALA A 311 -6.92 16.01 -6.84
CA ALA A 311 -6.46 16.96 -7.85
C ALA A 311 -7.28 16.83 -9.15
N VAL A 312 -7.60 15.59 -9.58
CA VAL A 312 -8.47 15.34 -10.74
C VAL A 312 -9.89 15.86 -10.48
N ALA A 313 -10.47 15.56 -9.31
CA ALA A 313 -11.81 16.05 -8.96
C ALA A 313 -11.88 17.58 -8.95
N GLU A 314 -10.86 18.26 -8.41
CA GLU A 314 -10.76 19.73 -8.41
C GLU A 314 -10.63 20.30 -9.83
N GLN A 315 -9.85 19.67 -10.71
CA GLN A 315 -9.75 20.06 -12.12
C GLN A 315 -11.10 19.94 -12.83
N VAL A 316 -11.81 18.82 -12.63
CA VAL A 316 -13.15 18.58 -13.22
C VAL A 316 -14.14 19.63 -12.71
N ALA A 317 -14.21 19.86 -11.41
CA ALA A 317 -15.11 20.86 -10.83
C ALA A 317 -14.81 22.27 -11.35
N THR A 318 -13.53 22.62 -11.48
CA THR A 318 -13.11 23.93 -12.02
C THR A 318 -13.53 24.07 -13.49
N ALA A 319 -13.35 23.04 -14.31
CA ALA A 319 -13.74 23.05 -15.70
C ALA A 319 -15.27 23.19 -15.86
N GLN A 320 -16.04 22.46 -15.06
CA GLN A 320 -17.52 22.55 -15.04
C GLN A 320 -18.00 23.94 -14.61
N ALA A 321 -17.39 24.55 -13.59
CA ALA A 321 -17.75 25.89 -13.15
C ALA A 321 -17.47 26.96 -14.24
N ARG A 322 -16.34 26.83 -14.95
CA ARG A 322 -16.01 27.70 -16.06
C ARG A 322 -17.00 27.56 -17.23
N ALA A 323 -17.40 26.33 -17.56
CA ALA A 323 -18.40 26.07 -18.60
C ALA A 323 -19.76 26.68 -18.23
N ALA A 324 -20.21 26.50 -16.98
CA ALA A 324 -21.46 27.08 -16.49
C ALA A 324 -21.46 28.62 -16.53
N SER A 325 -20.35 29.28 -16.16
CA SER A 325 -20.24 30.74 -16.20
C SER A 325 -20.27 31.30 -17.63
N ARG A 326 -19.69 30.61 -18.62
CA ARG A 326 -19.75 30.99 -20.04
C ARG A 326 -21.16 30.84 -20.61
N ALA A 327 -21.85 29.74 -20.34
CA ALA A 327 -23.23 29.52 -20.76
C ALA A 327 -24.19 30.58 -20.19
N GLY A 328 -23.95 31.05 -18.95
CA GLY A 328 -24.74 32.13 -18.34
C GLY A 328 -24.50 33.50 -18.96
N THR A 329 -23.32 33.76 -19.55
CA THR A 329 -23.01 35.02 -20.26
C THR A 329 -23.52 35.02 -21.71
N GLU A 330 -23.52 33.88 -22.38
CA GLU A 330 -24.04 33.76 -23.75
C GLU A 330 -25.61 33.83 -23.82
N GLY A 331 -26.30 33.43 -22.76
CA GLY A 331 -27.76 33.60 -22.63
C GLY A 331 -28.22 35.07 -22.49
N GLN A 332 -27.32 36.04 -22.29
CA GLN A 332 -27.61 37.48 -22.24
C GLN A 332 -27.17 38.25 -23.48
N ALA A 333 -26.43 37.64 -24.41
CA ALA A 333 -26.05 38.26 -25.69
C ALA A 333 -26.92 37.63 -26.80
N GLY A 334 -27.86 38.42 -27.31
CA GLY A 334 -28.82 38.01 -28.31
C GLY A 334 -28.23 37.44 -29.60
N GLU A 335 -29.11 36.76 -30.35
CA GLU A 335 -28.94 36.11 -31.63
C GLU A 335 -27.96 36.83 -32.59
N GLY A 336 -26.74 36.27 -32.68
CA GLY A 336 -25.72 36.70 -33.64
C GLY A 336 -25.12 35.47 -34.31
N GLN A 337 -25.16 35.44 -35.63
CA GLN A 337 -24.71 34.40 -36.54
C GLN A 337 -23.42 33.74 -36.14
N VAL A 338 -23.42 32.42 -35.99
CA VAL A 338 -22.22 31.59 -35.80
C VAL A 338 -21.48 31.51 -37.14
N ALA A 339 -20.29 32.11 -37.21
CA ALA A 339 -19.38 31.93 -38.33
C ALA A 339 -18.80 30.49 -38.32
N GLU A 340 -18.91 29.80 -39.46
CA GLU A 340 -18.29 28.50 -39.68
C GLU A 340 -16.77 28.57 -39.37
N GLY A 341 -16.30 27.79 -38.39
CA GLY A 341 -14.87 27.61 -38.09
C GLY A 341 -14.38 27.84 -36.65
N GLN A 342 -15.25 28.31 -35.74
CA GLN A 342 -14.87 28.43 -34.33
C GLN A 342 -15.40 27.23 -33.53
N VAL A 343 -14.47 26.37 -33.05
CA VAL A 343 -14.75 25.32 -32.08
C VAL A 343 -15.29 25.98 -30.82
N ALA A 344 -16.53 25.70 -30.46
CA ALA A 344 -17.14 26.18 -29.22
C ALA A 344 -16.37 25.57 -28.02
N GLU A 345 -15.50 26.35 -27.37
CA GLU A 345 -14.76 26.00 -26.15
C GLU A 345 -15.63 25.79 -24.90
N GLY A 346 -16.90 25.43 -25.06
CA GLY A 346 -17.90 25.51 -23.98
C GLY A 346 -18.49 24.19 -23.46
N GLN A 347 -18.16 23.03 -24.05
CA GLN A 347 -18.76 21.75 -23.64
C GLN A 347 -17.78 20.77 -23.04
N VAL A 348 -17.10 21.18 -21.96
CA VAL A 348 -16.36 20.23 -21.10
C VAL A 348 -17.37 19.55 -20.17
N GLY A 349 -17.92 18.44 -20.62
CA GLY A 349 -18.94 17.66 -19.91
C GLY A 349 -19.73 16.74 -20.84
N ASP A 350 -19.69 16.98 -22.14
CA ASP A 350 -20.27 16.09 -23.13
C ASP A 350 -19.19 15.23 -23.76
N LEU A 351 -19.11 13.96 -23.30
CA LEU A 351 -18.17 12.98 -23.83
C LEU A 351 -18.34 12.77 -25.35
N ASP A 352 -19.56 12.84 -25.85
CA ASP A 352 -19.87 12.73 -27.29
C ASP A 352 -19.31 13.93 -28.08
N ALA A 353 -19.41 15.14 -27.55
CA ALA A 353 -18.80 16.32 -28.14
C ALA A 353 -17.27 16.24 -28.14
N LEU A 354 -16.65 15.77 -27.04
CA LEU A 354 -15.21 15.54 -26.95
C LEU A 354 -14.71 14.47 -27.93
N LEU A 355 -15.47 13.38 -28.10
CA LEU A 355 -15.13 12.31 -29.05
C LEU A 355 -15.27 12.72 -30.51
N ARG A 356 -16.10 13.73 -30.82
CA ARG A 356 -16.33 14.24 -32.18
C ARG A 356 -15.48 15.48 -32.54
N GLN A 357 -14.76 16.07 -31.60
CA GLN A 357 -13.95 17.30 -31.79
C GLN A 357 -12.56 17.05 -32.38
N GLY A 358 -12.19 15.84 -32.78
CA GLY A 358 -10.92 15.55 -33.42
C GLY A 358 -11.00 15.52 -34.97
N PRO A 359 -9.88 15.70 -35.70
CA PRO A 359 -9.88 15.41 -37.13
C PRO A 359 -10.27 13.95 -37.35
N THR A 360 -11.33 13.73 -38.10
CA THR A 360 -11.79 12.40 -38.45
C THR A 360 -10.68 11.64 -39.18
N TRP A 361 -10.32 10.48 -38.71
CA TRP A 361 -9.44 9.57 -39.40
C TRP A 361 -10.15 9.08 -40.67
N THR A 362 -9.69 9.50 -41.82
CA THR A 362 -10.03 8.88 -43.10
C THR A 362 -9.00 7.82 -43.39
N VAL A 363 -9.39 6.56 -43.43
CA VAL A 363 -8.56 5.49 -43.98
C VAL A 363 -8.60 5.68 -45.50
N PRO A 364 -7.50 5.96 -46.19
CA PRO A 364 -7.48 5.94 -47.65
C PRO A 364 -7.80 4.52 -48.13
N ASP A 365 -8.63 4.41 -49.18
CA ASP A 365 -8.94 3.14 -49.88
C ASP A 365 -7.69 2.44 -50.43
#